data_7c237a5d3d377790395a283b609810ba
#
_entry.id   7c237a5d3d377790395a283b609810ba
#
_cell.length_a   1.000
_cell.length_b   1.000
_cell.length_c   1.000
_cell.angle_alpha   90.00
_cell.angle_beta   90.00
_cell.angle_gamma   90.00
#
_symmetry.space_group_name_H-M   'P 1'
#
loop_
_entity.id
_entity.type
_entity.pdbx_description
1 polymer ?
#
loop_
_entity_poly.entity_id
_entity_poly.type
_entity_poly.pdbx_seq_one_letter_code
_entity_poly.pdbx_strand_id
1 'polypeptide(L)'
;MRNVAKKQSEPKATSSPPRPYRIEDQIGYLLRRAHQRASAIFQASIGDPNTTPTQYSSMVKLNEYNELSQNLLGRLVGMDKATMQGVVRRLKDRKLVDSRPDPGDARRTLISLTLDGQELVAGLMMNGPAVSRETLKPLTPAEQRTLIELLSKII
;
A
#
# COMPACT_ATOMS: atom_id res chain seq x y z
N MET A 1 -10.65 72.90 8.68
CA MET A 1 -10.95 71.66 9.48
C MET A 1 -10.30 70.49 8.79
N ARG A 2 -9.20 69.94 9.31
CA ARG A 2 -8.45 68.87 8.75
C ARG A 2 -8.86 67.58 9.49
N ASN A 3 -9.45 66.66 8.76
CA ASN A 3 -9.88 65.30 9.28
C ASN A 3 -8.69 64.36 9.24
N VAL A 4 -8.16 63.95 10.38
CA VAL A 4 -7.05 63.04 10.53
C VAL A 4 -7.66 61.65 10.67
N ALA A 5 -7.59 60.85 9.60
CA ALA A 5 -7.99 59.45 9.62
C ALA A 5 -7.01 58.62 10.47
N LYS A 6 -7.52 58.02 11.52
CA LYS A 6 -6.81 57.14 12.43
C LYS A 6 -6.59 55.77 11.72
N LYS A 7 -5.33 55.50 11.35
CA LYS A 7 -4.89 54.23 10.81
C LYS A 7 -4.97 53.15 11.90
N GLN A 8 -5.94 52.25 11.82
CA GLN A 8 -6.02 51.10 12.70
C GLN A 8 -4.89 50.14 12.33
N SER A 9 -4.01 49.83 13.27
CA SER A 9 -2.96 48.85 13.16
C SER A 9 -3.58 47.45 13.32
N GLU A 10 -3.48 46.65 12.29
CA GLU A 10 -3.83 45.21 12.33
C GLU A 10 -2.96 44.48 13.38
N PRO A 11 -3.54 43.54 14.14
CA PRO A 11 -2.77 42.77 15.10
C PRO A 11 -1.77 41.85 14.35
N LYS A 12 -0.48 42.01 14.63
CA LYS A 12 0.58 41.11 14.19
C LYS A 12 0.26 39.72 14.69
N ALA A 13 0.06 38.78 13.75
CA ALA A 13 0.00 37.36 14.05
C ALA A 13 1.29 36.95 14.77
N THR A 14 1.17 36.57 16.03
CA THR A 14 2.27 36.00 16.83
C THR A 14 2.61 34.65 16.27
N SER A 15 3.58 34.60 15.34
CA SER A 15 4.16 33.34 14.88
C SER A 15 4.94 32.72 16.04
N SER A 16 4.41 31.63 16.59
CA SER A 16 5.18 30.78 17.52
C SER A 16 6.52 30.41 16.87
N PRO A 17 7.63 30.32 17.63
CA PRO A 17 8.90 29.94 17.06
C PRO A 17 8.77 28.58 16.35
N PRO A 18 9.42 28.38 15.20
CA PRO A 18 9.34 27.13 14.47
C PRO A 18 9.79 25.98 15.37
N ARG A 19 9.00 24.92 15.47
CA ARG A 19 9.38 23.73 16.23
C ARG A 19 10.67 23.17 15.67
N PRO A 20 11.63 22.72 16.52
CA PRO A 20 12.85 22.10 16.02
C PRO A 20 12.49 20.89 15.13
N TYR A 21 13.24 20.69 14.04
CA TYR A 21 13.04 19.55 13.16
C TYR A 21 13.19 18.24 13.94
N ARG A 22 12.20 17.37 13.81
CA ARG A 22 12.21 16.02 14.38
C ARG A 22 11.81 15.03 13.28
N ILE A 23 12.61 13.99 13.11
CA ILE A 23 12.32 12.94 12.11
C ILE A 23 11.04 12.18 12.46
N GLU A 24 10.70 12.06 13.75
CA GLU A 24 9.52 11.39 14.26
C GLU A 24 8.20 12.09 13.85
N ASP A 25 8.27 13.39 13.53
CA ASP A 25 7.13 14.19 13.07
C ASP A 25 6.97 14.15 11.55
N GLN A 26 7.89 13.49 10.84
CA GLN A 26 7.86 13.43 9.38
C GLN A 26 6.99 12.28 8.87
N ILE A 27 6.04 12.61 7.96
CA ILE A 27 5.07 11.63 7.44
C ILE A 27 5.75 10.41 6.78
N GLY A 28 6.82 10.61 6.03
CA GLY A 28 7.55 9.51 5.40
C GLY A 28 8.16 8.53 6.41
N TYR A 29 8.68 9.05 7.52
CA TYR A 29 9.17 8.22 8.62
C TYR A 29 8.04 7.45 9.30
N LEU A 30 6.91 8.11 9.58
CA LEU A 30 5.74 7.48 10.20
C LEU A 30 5.15 6.38 9.31
N LEU A 31 4.99 6.63 8.00
CA LEU A 31 4.51 5.65 7.04
C LEU A 31 5.44 4.44 6.96
N ARG A 32 6.76 4.65 6.93
CA ARG A 32 7.73 3.54 6.94
C ARG A 32 7.63 2.70 8.22
N ARG A 33 7.50 3.34 9.39
CA ARG A 33 7.33 2.64 10.67
C ARG A 33 6.01 1.87 10.75
N ALA A 34 4.92 2.49 10.26
CA ALA A 34 3.62 1.84 10.16
C ALA A 34 3.67 0.63 9.22
N HIS A 35 4.33 0.76 8.05
CA HIS A 35 4.52 -0.33 7.12
C HIS A 35 5.35 -1.48 7.72
N GLN A 36 6.43 -1.20 8.46
CA GLN A 36 7.20 -2.24 9.15
C GLN A 36 6.33 -3.04 10.13
N ARG A 37 5.52 -2.34 10.94
CA ARG A 37 4.61 -2.98 11.89
C ARG A 37 3.54 -3.83 11.17
N ALA A 38 2.89 -3.26 10.15
CA ALA A 38 1.88 -3.96 9.35
C ALA A 38 2.46 -5.22 8.68
N SER A 39 3.68 -5.14 8.13
CA SER A 39 4.36 -6.27 7.51
C SER A 39 4.69 -7.39 8.51
N ALA A 40 5.10 -7.04 9.73
CA ALA A 40 5.36 -8.03 10.79
C ALA A 40 4.05 -8.75 11.21
N ILE A 41 2.96 -8.01 11.38
CA ILE A 41 1.63 -8.57 11.69
C ILE A 41 1.15 -9.47 10.54
N PHE A 42 1.30 -9.00 9.30
CA PHE A 42 0.96 -9.80 8.11
C PHE A 42 1.70 -11.14 8.13
N GLN A 43 3.03 -11.11 8.30
CA GLN A 43 3.84 -12.32 8.29
C GLN A 43 3.45 -13.31 9.40
N ALA A 44 3.05 -12.80 10.57
CA ALA A 44 2.61 -13.65 11.68
C ALA A 44 1.21 -14.22 11.52
N SER A 45 0.35 -13.62 10.68
CA SER A 45 -1.10 -13.88 10.71
C SER A 45 -1.69 -14.31 9.36
N ILE A 46 -0.97 -14.18 8.25
CA ILE A 46 -1.55 -14.43 6.91
C ILE A 46 -1.77 -15.92 6.63
N GLY A 47 -1.03 -16.82 7.26
CA GLY A 47 -1.21 -18.26 7.11
C GLY A 47 -0.20 -18.98 6.20
N ASP A 48 0.65 -18.23 5.47
CA ASP A 48 1.78 -18.78 4.72
C ASP A 48 3.05 -17.96 4.97
N PRO A 49 4.05 -18.54 5.67
CA PRO A 49 5.28 -17.83 6.02
C PRO A 49 6.14 -17.45 4.79
N ASN A 50 5.89 -18.05 3.65
CA ASN A 50 6.63 -17.79 2.41
C ASN A 50 5.97 -16.75 1.52
N THR A 51 4.82 -16.20 1.91
CA THR A 51 4.12 -15.15 1.16
C THR A 51 4.38 -13.78 1.78
N THR A 52 5.02 -12.89 1.02
CA THR A 52 5.21 -11.49 1.43
C THR A 52 3.95 -10.64 1.15
N PRO A 53 3.78 -9.47 1.80
CA PRO A 53 2.67 -8.56 1.50
C PRO A 53 2.53 -8.22 0.02
N THR A 54 3.65 -8.00 -0.68
CA THR A 54 3.65 -7.67 -2.12
C THR A 54 3.24 -8.87 -2.98
N GLN A 55 3.69 -10.08 -2.65
CA GLN A 55 3.26 -11.31 -3.34
C GLN A 55 1.76 -11.54 -3.13
N TYR A 56 1.27 -11.37 -1.90
CA TYR A 56 -0.16 -11.46 -1.59
C TYR A 56 -0.99 -10.47 -2.40
N SER A 57 -0.63 -9.17 -2.37
CA SER A 57 -1.34 -8.14 -3.15
C SER A 57 -1.33 -8.45 -4.65
N SER A 58 -0.22 -8.97 -5.17
CA SER A 58 -0.11 -9.37 -6.58
C SER A 58 -1.04 -10.54 -6.91
N MET A 59 -1.09 -11.57 -6.07
CA MET A 59 -1.99 -12.71 -6.28
C MET A 59 -3.46 -12.30 -6.14
N VAL A 60 -3.80 -11.43 -5.18
CA VAL A 60 -5.17 -10.91 -5.05
C VAL A 60 -5.59 -10.16 -6.32
N LYS A 61 -4.73 -9.31 -6.88
CA LYS A 61 -5.02 -8.60 -8.14
C LYS A 61 -5.12 -9.56 -9.33
N LEU A 62 -4.29 -10.58 -9.42
CA LEU A 62 -4.43 -11.62 -10.45
C LEU A 62 -5.72 -12.42 -10.30
N ASN A 63 -6.16 -12.69 -9.07
CA ASN A 63 -7.43 -13.35 -8.80
C ASN A 63 -8.64 -12.49 -9.19
N GLU A 64 -8.55 -11.16 -8.99
CA GLU A 64 -9.60 -10.19 -9.34
C GLU A 64 -9.76 -10.02 -10.85
N TYR A 65 -8.65 -9.96 -11.59
CA TYR A 65 -8.62 -9.63 -13.01
C TYR A 65 -8.37 -10.84 -13.92
N ASN A 66 -8.16 -12.04 -13.36
CA ASN A 66 -7.78 -13.28 -14.01
C ASN A 66 -6.40 -13.25 -14.68
N GLU A 67 -6.10 -12.24 -15.48
CA GLU A 67 -4.85 -12.09 -16.19
C GLU A 67 -4.46 -10.61 -16.32
N LEU A 68 -3.20 -10.28 -16.07
CA LEU A 68 -2.68 -8.92 -16.14
C LEU A 68 -1.30 -8.92 -16.82
N SER A 69 -1.02 -7.85 -17.58
CA SER A 69 0.37 -7.62 -17.97
C SER A 69 1.22 -7.28 -16.74
N GLN A 70 2.49 -7.69 -16.73
CA GLN A 70 3.40 -7.44 -15.62
C GLN A 70 3.50 -5.95 -15.26
N ASN A 71 3.48 -5.05 -16.26
CA ASN A 71 3.53 -3.62 -16.04
C ASN A 71 2.24 -3.09 -15.37
N LEU A 72 1.07 -3.61 -15.77
CA LEU A 72 -0.20 -3.23 -15.15
C LEU A 72 -0.29 -3.75 -13.73
N LEU A 73 0.11 -4.99 -13.49
CA LEU A 73 0.18 -5.57 -12.15
C LEU A 73 1.06 -4.71 -11.22
N GLY A 74 2.26 -4.28 -11.69
CA GLY A 74 3.13 -3.38 -10.93
C GLY A 74 2.44 -2.08 -10.55
N ARG A 75 1.75 -1.42 -11.50
CA ARG A 75 0.98 -0.19 -11.19
C ARG A 75 -0.13 -0.42 -10.16
N LEU A 76 -0.89 -1.50 -10.30
CA LEU A 76 -2.00 -1.81 -9.39
C LEU A 76 -1.56 -2.10 -7.95
N VAL A 77 -0.34 -2.61 -7.77
CA VAL A 77 0.20 -2.91 -6.42
C VAL A 77 1.24 -1.88 -5.95
N GLY A 78 1.42 -0.78 -6.70
CA GLY A 78 2.34 0.29 -6.31
C GLY A 78 3.82 -0.09 -6.36
N MET A 79 4.23 -0.97 -7.29
CA MET A 79 5.60 -1.46 -7.43
C MET A 79 6.24 -1.03 -8.75
N ASP A 80 7.52 -0.68 -8.70
CA ASP A 80 8.33 -0.45 -9.89
C ASP A 80 8.55 -1.75 -10.69
N LYS A 81 8.98 -1.59 -11.96
CA LYS A 81 9.15 -2.71 -12.90
C LYS A 81 10.15 -3.76 -12.39
N ALA A 82 11.28 -3.35 -11.81
CA ALA A 82 12.33 -4.26 -11.37
C ALA A 82 11.87 -5.08 -10.15
N THR A 83 11.23 -4.41 -9.19
CA THR A 83 10.63 -5.05 -8.01
C THR A 83 9.56 -6.06 -8.44
N MET A 84 8.65 -5.67 -9.35
CA MET A 84 7.59 -6.56 -9.83
C MET A 84 8.15 -7.76 -10.59
N GLN A 85 9.20 -7.60 -11.39
CA GLN A 85 9.88 -8.73 -12.04
C GLN A 85 10.40 -9.74 -11.03
N GLY A 86 11.00 -9.27 -9.92
CA GLY A 86 11.45 -10.13 -8.83
C GLY A 86 10.31 -10.86 -8.12
N VAL A 87 9.16 -10.18 -7.93
CA VAL A 87 7.95 -10.78 -7.35
C VAL A 87 7.41 -11.90 -8.24
N VAL A 88 7.20 -11.62 -9.53
CA VAL A 88 6.69 -12.59 -10.51
C VAL A 88 7.61 -13.81 -10.61
N ARG A 89 8.93 -13.60 -10.65
CA ARG A 89 9.90 -14.71 -10.67
C ARG A 89 9.71 -15.63 -9.46
N ARG A 90 9.67 -15.06 -8.23
CA ARG A 90 9.48 -15.88 -7.01
C ARG A 90 8.13 -16.61 -6.95
N LEU A 91 7.07 -16.00 -7.47
CA LEU A 91 5.77 -16.67 -7.59
C LEU A 91 5.82 -17.82 -8.62
N LYS A 92 6.54 -17.64 -9.74
CA LYS A 92 6.80 -18.71 -10.71
C LYS A 92 7.63 -19.87 -10.14
N ASP A 93 8.71 -19.54 -9.41
CA ASP A 93 9.56 -20.55 -8.77
C ASP A 93 8.74 -21.43 -7.79
N ARG A 94 7.69 -20.83 -7.19
CA ARG A 94 6.70 -21.53 -6.35
C ARG A 94 5.54 -22.16 -7.15
N LYS A 95 5.53 -22.06 -8.48
CA LYS A 95 4.45 -22.56 -9.36
C LYS A 95 3.07 -21.97 -9.07
N LEU A 96 3.02 -20.74 -8.51
CA LEU A 96 1.77 -20.07 -8.16
C LEU A 96 1.22 -19.21 -9.30
N VAL A 97 2.07 -18.86 -10.26
CA VAL A 97 1.68 -18.09 -11.46
C VAL A 97 2.32 -18.68 -12.70
N ASP A 98 1.60 -18.54 -13.82
CA ASP A 98 2.09 -18.76 -15.17
C ASP A 98 2.26 -17.45 -15.92
N SER A 99 2.97 -17.49 -17.04
CA SER A 99 3.07 -16.35 -17.94
C SER A 99 3.11 -16.79 -19.39
N ARG A 100 2.50 -16.00 -20.25
CA ARG A 100 2.49 -16.17 -21.69
C ARG A 100 2.72 -14.84 -22.43
N PRO A 101 3.17 -14.86 -23.68
CA PRO A 101 3.16 -13.65 -24.51
C PRO A 101 1.71 -13.13 -24.69
N ASP A 102 1.57 -11.81 -24.71
CA ASP A 102 0.31 -11.17 -25.06
C ASP A 102 0.03 -11.37 -26.57
N PRO A 103 -1.12 -11.95 -26.98
CA PRO A 103 -1.45 -12.10 -28.40
C PRO A 103 -1.54 -10.77 -29.17
N GLY A 104 -1.85 -9.68 -28.48
CA GLY A 104 -1.96 -8.34 -29.09
C GLY A 104 -0.64 -7.55 -29.14
N ASP A 105 0.34 -7.91 -28.31
CA ASP A 105 1.68 -7.30 -28.31
C ASP A 105 2.71 -8.26 -27.74
N ALA A 106 3.46 -8.92 -28.60
CA ALA A 106 4.48 -9.91 -28.23
C ALA A 106 5.59 -9.39 -27.29
N ARG A 107 5.72 -8.05 -27.13
CA ARG A 107 6.63 -7.43 -26.15
C ARG A 107 6.07 -7.43 -24.74
N ARG A 108 4.79 -7.74 -24.57
CA ARG A 108 4.13 -7.84 -23.28
C ARG A 108 4.06 -9.30 -22.82
N THR A 109 4.18 -9.47 -21.52
CA THR A 109 3.98 -10.76 -20.87
C THR A 109 2.73 -10.63 -20.00
N LEU A 110 1.80 -11.54 -20.20
CA LEU A 110 0.60 -11.69 -19.38
C LEU A 110 0.88 -12.70 -18.28
N ILE A 111 0.42 -12.42 -17.07
CA ILE A 111 0.59 -13.23 -15.87
C ILE A 111 -0.80 -13.65 -15.39
N SER A 112 -0.97 -14.91 -15.04
CA SER A 112 -2.19 -15.48 -14.44
C SER A 112 -1.84 -16.39 -13.27
N LEU A 113 -2.80 -16.64 -12.38
CA LEU A 113 -2.65 -17.64 -11.33
C LEU A 113 -2.75 -19.06 -11.92
N THR A 114 -1.95 -19.98 -11.40
CA THR A 114 -2.18 -21.42 -11.55
C THR A 114 -3.33 -21.86 -10.64
N LEU A 115 -3.75 -23.12 -10.74
CA LEU A 115 -4.73 -23.70 -9.77
C LEU A 115 -4.20 -23.62 -8.34
N ASP A 116 -2.94 -24.01 -8.12
CA ASP A 116 -2.29 -23.92 -6.80
C ASP A 116 -2.25 -22.45 -6.29
N GLY A 117 -2.01 -21.50 -7.20
CA GLY A 117 -2.04 -20.07 -6.88
C GLY A 117 -3.42 -19.56 -6.48
N GLN A 118 -4.47 -20.04 -7.17
CA GLN A 118 -5.86 -19.72 -6.85
C GLN A 118 -6.27 -20.27 -5.49
N GLU A 119 -5.95 -21.52 -5.21
CA GLU A 119 -6.23 -22.15 -3.91
C GLU A 119 -5.51 -21.44 -2.78
N LEU A 120 -4.21 -21.16 -2.96
CA LEU A 120 -3.44 -20.44 -1.95
C LEU A 120 -4.04 -19.06 -1.67
N VAL A 121 -4.27 -18.23 -2.70
CA VAL A 121 -4.76 -16.87 -2.49
C VAL A 121 -6.15 -16.84 -1.87
N ALA A 122 -7.03 -17.79 -2.24
CA ALA A 122 -8.35 -17.92 -1.62
C ALA A 122 -8.23 -18.16 -0.10
N GLY A 123 -7.35 -19.07 0.33
CA GLY A 123 -7.07 -19.30 1.74
C GLY A 123 -6.50 -18.09 2.46
N LEU A 124 -5.54 -17.39 1.84
CA LEU A 124 -4.92 -16.19 2.41
C LEU A 124 -5.92 -15.03 2.55
N MET A 125 -6.83 -14.87 1.59
CA MET A 125 -7.87 -13.82 1.64
C MET A 125 -8.80 -13.96 2.83
N MET A 126 -9.02 -15.17 3.34
CA MET A 126 -9.80 -15.40 4.57
C MET A 126 -9.12 -14.79 5.81
N ASN A 127 -7.79 -14.72 5.81
CA ASN A 127 -7.01 -14.17 6.93
C ASN A 127 -6.75 -12.66 6.80
N GLY A 128 -6.86 -12.08 5.61
CA GLY A 128 -6.62 -10.66 5.35
C GLY A 128 -7.34 -9.70 6.29
N PRO A 129 -8.66 -9.88 6.56
CA PRO A 129 -9.39 -9.04 7.51
C PRO A 129 -8.83 -9.10 8.94
N ALA A 130 -8.29 -10.25 9.38
CA ALA A 130 -7.67 -10.37 10.70
C ALA A 130 -6.37 -9.58 10.80
N VAL A 131 -5.53 -9.61 9.74
CA VAL A 131 -4.32 -8.79 9.63
C VAL A 131 -4.66 -7.29 9.74
N SER A 132 -5.68 -6.84 9.01
CA SER A 132 -6.12 -5.43 9.05
C SER A 132 -6.61 -5.04 10.45
N ARG A 133 -7.45 -5.86 11.08
CA ARG A 133 -7.93 -5.60 12.46
C ARG A 133 -6.78 -5.50 13.46
N GLU A 134 -5.82 -6.41 13.43
CA GLU A 134 -4.68 -6.39 14.35
C GLU A 134 -3.76 -5.18 14.10
N THR A 135 -3.57 -4.80 12.83
CA THR A 135 -2.80 -3.60 12.46
C THR A 135 -3.43 -2.34 13.04
N LEU A 136 -4.76 -2.22 12.95
CA LEU A 136 -5.53 -1.04 13.37
C LEU A 136 -5.94 -1.06 14.84
N LYS A 137 -5.69 -2.13 15.57
CA LYS A 137 -6.13 -2.35 16.97
C LYS A 137 -5.80 -1.22 17.95
N PRO A 138 -4.68 -0.47 17.83
CA PRO A 138 -4.41 0.67 18.71
C PRO A 138 -5.35 1.87 18.53
N LEU A 139 -6.18 1.88 17.48
CA LEU A 139 -7.05 2.98 17.11
C LEU A 139 -8.52 2.68 17.47
N THR A 140 -9.25 3.71 17.85
CA THR A 140 -10.70 3.63 17.98
C THR A 140 -11.37 3.39 16.62
N PRO A 141 -12.60 2.85 16.55
CA PRO A 141 -13.31 2.64 15.29
C PRO A 141 -13.45 3.89 14.41
N ALA A 142 -13.57 5.08 15.01
CA ALA A 142 -13.63 6.35 14.30
C ALA A 142 -12.28 6.70 13.67
N GLU A 143 -11.19 6.57 14.42
CA GLU A 143 -9.82 6.81 13.95
C GLU A 143 -9.41 5.83 12.86
N GLN A 144 -9.83 4.55 12.95
CA GLN A 144 -9.58 3.55 11.91
C GLN A 144 -10.18 3.96 10.58
N ARG A 145 -11.45 4.39 10.56
CA ARG A 145 -12.12 4.88 9.35
C ARG A 145 -11.40 6.11 8.79
N THR A 146 -11.13 7.08 9.63
CA THR A 146 -10.44 8.31 9.24
C THR A 146 -9.05 8.03 8.65
N LEU A 147 -8.27 7.13 9.27
CA LEU A 147 -6.95 6.76 8.76
C LEU A 147 -7.04 6.14 7.36
N ILE A 148 -7.97 5.20 7.14
CA ILE A 148 -8.17 4.56 5.84
C ILE A 148 -8.56 5.61 4.78
N GLU A 149 -9.51 6.49 5.10
CA GLU A 149 -9.94 7.57 4.21
C GLU A 149 -8.79 8.53 3.85
N LEU A 150 -7.98 8.93 4.83
CA LEU A 150 -6.86 9.84 4.60
C LEU A 150 -5.74 9.18 3.78
N LEU A 151 -5.40 7.92 4.07
CA LEU A 151 -4.42 7.17 3.28
C LEU A 151 -4.89 7.01 1.84
N SER A 152 -6.17 6.70 1.60
CA SER A 152 -6.73 6.55 0.26
C SER A 152 -6.70 7.83 -0.59
N LYS A 153 -6.52 9.01 0.03
CA LYS A 153 -6.39 10.30 -0.68
C LYS A 153 -4.97 10.59 -1.16
N ILE A 154 -3.99 9.89 -0.64
CA ILE A 154 -2.56 10.15 -0.92
C ILE A 154 -1.87 9.03 -1.71
N ILE A 155 -2.64 8.01 -2.14
CA ILE A 155 -2.16 6.89 -2.97
C ILE A 155 -2.80 6.89 -4.36
#